data_a1b50dbbfae090632c62e9b3f385490a
#
_entry.id   a1b50dbbfae090632c62e9b3f385490a
#
_cell.length_a   1.000
_cell.length_b   1.000
_cell.length_c   1.000
_cell.angle_alpha   90.00
_cell.angle_beta   90.00
_cell.angle_gamma   90.00
#
_symmetry.space_group_name_H-M   'P 1'
#
loop_
_entity.id
_entity.type
_entity.pdbx_description
1 polymer ?
#
loop_
_entity_poly.entity_id
_entity_poly.type
_entity_poly.pdbx_seq_one_letter_code
_entity_poly.pdbx_strand_id
1 'polypeptide(L)'
;SDEGINEARKYFNQFFNEHDGDFFECSKKEGQKASLHRFVSASAIGRYHSLNINKVGEMMSLDVAFPRNEKYWFEQLPKEIDDQIEKKFYYGHLFCHVQHQNYILKKGVNVQNLKNQLLESYIKRGAEFPAEHNVGHEYKAKDTLIDFYKKLDPTNTFNPGIGMSSKLKNWK
;
A
#
# COMPACT_ATOMS: atom_id res chain seq x y z
N SER A 1 6.30 4.49 25.63
CA SER A 1 6.70 4.67 27.02
C SER A 1 7.11 3.33 27.62
N ASP A 2 7.93 3.32 28.65
CA ASP A 2 8.33 2.11 29.35
C ASP A 2 7.13 1.39 29.99
N GLU A 3 6.15 2.16 30.43
CA GLU A 3 4.88 1.65 30.94
C GLU A 3 4.12 0.84 29.86
N GLY A 4 3.97 1.35 28.64
CA GLY A 4 3.32 0.64 27.53
C GLY A 4 4.06 -0.64 27.12
N ILE A 5 5.40 -0.67 27.21
CA ILE A 5 6.19 -1.89 26.98
C ILE A 5 5.88 -2.93 28.06
N ASN A 6 5.81 -2.53 29.33
CA ASN A 6 5.48 -3.42 30.43
C ASN A 6 4.05 -3.99 30.32
N GLU A 7 3.11 -3.16 29.90
CA GLU A 7 1.72 -3.62 29.64
C GLU A 7 1.67 -4.61 28.47
N ALA A 8 2.34 -4.31 27.36
CA ALA A 8 2.42 -5.22 26.23
C ALA A 8 3.04 -6.57 26.60
N ARG A 9 4.12 -6.54 27.41
CA ARG A 9 4.76 -7.76 27.90
C ARG A 9 3.81 -8.62 28.75
N LYS A 10 3.06 -8.00 29.66
CA LYS A 10 2.05 -8.70 30.46
C LYS A 10 0.96 -9.30 29.59
N TYR A 11 0.46 -8.52 28.63
CA TYR A 11 -0.56 -8.98 27.73
C TYR A 11 -0.13 -10.18 26.89
N PHE A 12 1.05 -10.13 26.27
CA PHE A 12 1.54 -11.24 25.45
C PHE A 12 1.84 -12.49 26.25
N ASN A 13 2.38 -12.35 27.48
CA ASN A 13 2.55 -13.49 28.38
C ASN A 13 1.22 -14.17 28.71
N GLN A 14 0.18 -13.39 29.02
CA GLN A 14 -1.13 -13.95 29.29
C GLN A 14 -1.73 -14.58 28.03
N PHE A 15 -1.69 -13.89 26.89
CA PHE A 15 -2.27 -14.33 25.64
C PHE A 15 -1.69 -15.68 25.17
N PHE A 16 -0.37 -15.82 25.17
CA PHE A 16 0.29 -17.06 24.72
C PHE A 16 0.29 -18.17 25.77
N ASN A 17 -0.11 -17.91 27.00
CA ASN A 17 -0.45 -18.97 27.97
C ASN A 17 -1.81 -19.63 27.66
N GLU A 18 -2.70 -18.92 26.97
CA GLU A 18 -4.07 -19.35 26.65
C GLU A 18 -4.22 -19.78 25.19
N HIS A 19 -3.27 -19.41 24.32
CA HIS A 19 -3.33 -19.62 22.87
C HIS A 19 -2.00 -20.19 22.35
N ASP A 20 -2.08 -20.94 21.27
CA ASP A 20 -0.90 -21.42 20.54
C ASP A 20 -0.06 -20.25 20.02
N GLY A 21 1.25 -20.37 20.15
CA GLY A 21 2.21 -19.36 19.70
C GLY A 21 3.24 -19.04 20.77
N ASP A 22 4.09 -18.09 20.46
CA ASP A 22 5.14 -17.61 21.36
C ASP A 22 5.55 -16.19 20.95
N PHE A 23 6.24 -15.49 21.85
CA PHE A 23 6.86 -14.21 21.58
C PHE A 23 8.20 -14.09 22.29
N PHE A 24 9.05 -13.25 21.78
CA PHE A 24 10.31 -12.88 22.42
C PHE A 24 10.57 -11.39 22.33
N GLU A 25 11.30 -10.87 23.30
CA GLU A 25 11.73 -9.49 23.29
C GLU A 25 13.07 -9.34 22.58
N CYS A 26 13.12 -8.43 21.61
CA CYS A 26 14.36 -8.06 20.98
C CYS A 26 15.20 -7.16 21.89
N SER A 27 16.48 -7.44 22.03
CA SER A 27 17.43 -6.42 22.48
C SER A 27 17.42 -5.21 21.52
N LYS A 28 17.90 -4.06 21.96
CA LYS A 28 18.01 -2.86 21.11
C LYS A 28 18.73 -3.15 19.77
N LYS A 29 19.79 -3.94 19.82
CA LYS A 29 20.57 -4.31 18.61
C LYS A 29 19.79 -5.23 17.67
N GLU A 30 19.03 -6.17 18.20
CA GLU A 30 18.18 -7.06 17.42
C GLU A 30 17.00 -6.29 16.81
N GLY A 31 16.34 -5.43 17.58
CA GLY A 31 15.27 -4.58 17.08
C GLY A 31 15.73 -3.65 15.95
N GLN A 32 16.93 -3.07 16.07
CA GLN A 32 17.53 -2.29 14.99
C GLN A 32 17.77 -3.13 13.72
N LYS A 33 18.28 -4.35 13.86
CA LYS A 33 18.47 -5.26 12.72
C LYS A 33 17.14 -5.71 12.14
N ALA A 34 16.16 -6.05 12.96
CA ALA A 34 14.82 -6.43 12.53
C ALA A 34 14.16 -5.31 11.69
N SER A 35 14.34 -4.05 12.07
CA SER A 35 13.84 -2.90 11.33
C SER A 35 14.40 -2.80 9.90
N LEU A 36 15.58 -3.34 9.62
CA LEU A 36 16.16 -3.38 8.27
C LEU A 36 15.39 -4.32 7.35
N HIS A 37 14.74 -5.35 7.87
CA HIS A 37 13.93 -6.28 7.07
C HIS A 37 12.78 -5.58 6.35
N ARG A 38 12.26 -4.48 6.90
CA ARG A 38 11.27 -3.65 6.24
C ARG A 38 11.75 -3.17 4.86
N PHE A 39 12.97 -2.67 4.79
CA PHE A 39 13.55 -2.17 3.52
C PHE A 39 13.86 -3.30 2.56
N VAL A 40 14.35 -4.42 3.06
CA VAL A 40 14.61 -5.61 2.24
C VAL A 40 13.31 -6.14 1.63
N SER A 41 12.25 -6.25 2.42
CA SER A 41 10.94 -6.69 1.95
C SER A 41 10.36 -5.74 0.89
N ALA A 42 10.37 -4.43 1.17
CA ALA A 42 9.89 -3.43 0.22
C ALA A 42 10.69 -3.41 -1.09
N SER A 43 11.99 -3.75 -1.06
CA SER A 43 12.86 -3.78 -2.23
C SER A 43 12.83 -5.11 -3.00
N ALA A 44 12.17 -6.13 -2.49
CA ALA A 44 12.19 -7.49 -3.06
C ALA A 44 11.69 -7.52 -4.51
N ILE A 45 10.63 -6.79 -4.82
CA ILE A 45 10.09 -6.69 -6.18
C ILE A 45 11.10 -6.07 -7.14
N GLY A 46 11.74 -4.96 -6.77
CA GLY A 46 12.76 -4.30 -7.61
C GLY A 46 13.95 -5.21 -7.85
N ARG A 47 14.37 -5.96 -6.83
CA ARG A 47 15.45 -6.96 -6.98
C ARG A 47 15.07 -8.08 -7.93
N TYR A 48 13.87 -8.64 -7.77
CA TYR A 48 13.37 -9.67 -8.67
C TYR A 48 13.29 -9.17 -10.11
N HIS A 49 12.71 -7.99 -10.32
CA HIS A 49 12.61 -7.37 -11.65
C HIS A 49 13.98 -7.19 -12.30
N SER A 50 14.95 -6.61 -11.58
CA SER A 50 16.30 -6.38 -12.08
C SER A 50 17.02 -7.66 -12.50
N LEU A 51 16.83 -8.75 -11.77
CA LEU A 51 17.43 -10.06 -12.10
C LEU A 51 16.73 -10.76 -13.29
N ASN A 52 15.51 -10.38 -13.61
CA ASN A 52 14.70 -11.01 -14.64
C ASN A 52 14.27 -10.06 -15.76
N ILE A 53 14.89 -8.90 -15.89
CA ILE A 53 14.48 -7.81 -16.80
C ILE A 53 14.29 -8.27 -18.26
N ASN A 54 15.08 -9.25 -18.69
CA ASN A 54 14.96 -9.84 -20.03
C ASN A 54 13.82 -10.85 -20.17
N LYS A 55 13.16 -11.25 -19.07
CA LYS A 55 12.11 -12.29 -19.06
C LYS A 55 10.74 -11.76 -18.73
N VAL A 56 10.65 -10.67 -17.98
CA VAL A 56 9.41 -10.09 -17.48
C VAL A 56 9.11 -8.74 -18.10
N GLY A 57 7.88 -8.24 -17.93
CA GLY A 57 7.46 -6.89 -18.26
C GLY A 57 7.76 -5.90 -17.13
N GLU A 58 7.06 -4.79 -17.14
CA GLU A 58 7.20 -3.73 -16.14
C GLU A 58 6.68 -4.16 -14.76
N MET A 59 7.01 -3.38 -13.75
CA MET A 59 6.47 -3.54 -12.40
C MET A 59 5.47 -2.43 -12.09
N MET A 60 4.48 -2.76 -11.26
CA MET A 60 3.44 -1.87 -10.79
C MET A 60 3.26 -2.04 -9.28
N SER A 61 3.04 -0.94 -8.58
CA SER A 61 2.78 -0.92 -7.14
C SER A 61 1.47 -0.21 -6.84
N LEU A 62 0.70 -0.75 -5.92
CA LEU A 62 -0.55 -0.18 -5.43
C LEU A 62 -0.59 -0.23 -3.90
N ASP A 63 -1.08 0.84 -3.29
CA ASP A 63 -1.35 0.92 -1.86
C ASP A 63 -2.86 0.89 -1.65
N VAL A 64 -3.37 -0.20 -1.12
CA VAL A 64 -4.81 -0.48 -1.06
C VAL A 64 -5.23 -0.77 0.37
N ALA A 65 -6.27 -0.09 0.85
CA ALA A 65 -6.94 -0.39 2.11
C ALA A 65 -8.35 -0.90 1.84
N PHE A 66 -8.60 -2.16 2.15
CA PHE A 66 -9.95 -2.72 2.12
C PHE A 66 -10.75 -2.31 3.37
N PRO A 67 -12.10 -2.41 3.33
CA PRO A 67 -12.93 -2.20 4.50
C PRO A 67 -12.46 -3.07 5.68
N ARG A 68 -12.58 -2.55 6.90
CA ARG A 68 -12.02 -3.19 8.12
C ARG A 68 -12.46 -4.64 8.32
N ASN A 69 -13.65 -5.00 7.89
CA ASN A 69 -14.23 -6.35 8.05
C ASN A 69 -14.09 -7.22 6.80
N GLU A 70 -13.33 -6.75 5.77
CA GLU A 70 -13.07 -7.56 4.59
C GLU A 70 -12.19 -8.76 4.95
N LYS A 71 -12.62 -9.95 4.52
CA LYS A 71 -11.89 -11.20 4.78
C LYS A 71 -10.86 -11.49 3.69
N TYR A 72 -11.09 -10.97 2.49
CA TYR A 72 -10.23 -11.19 1.33
C TYR A 72 -9.36 -9.95 1.10
N TRP A 73 -8.18 -9.95 1.65
CA TRP A 73 -7.26 -8.81 1.64
C TRP A 73 -6.51 -8.62 0.32
N PHE A 74 -6.66 -9.56 -0.60
CA PHE A 74 -6.00 -9.54 -1.89
C PHE A 74 -7.01 -9.30 -3.00
N GLU A 75 -6.50 -8.99 -4.19
CA GLU A 75 -7.31 -8.89 -5.38
C GLU A 75 -8.03 -10.21 -5.67
N GLN A 76 -9.23 -10.08 -6.20
CA GLN A 76 -9.99 -11.18 -6.79
C GLN A 76 -10.17 -10.85 -8.27
N LEU A 77 -9.35 -11.43 -9.11
CA LEU A 77 -9.27 -11.09 -10.52
C LEU A 77 -9.90 -12.18 -11.39
N PRO A 78 -10.62 -11.77 -12.45
CA PRO A 78 -10.91 -12.68 -13.56
C PRO A 78 -9.61 -13.27 -14.11
N LYS A 79 -9.71 -14.48 -14.62
CA LYS A 79 -8.53 -15.23 -15.12
C LYS A 79 -7.78 -14.45 -16.20
N GLU A 80 -8.48 -13.76 -17.07
CA GLU A 80 -7.92 -12.98 -18.18
C GLU A 80 -7.06 -11.80 -17.70
N ILE A 81 -7.36 -11.26 -16.53
CA ILE A 81 -6.58 -10.20 -15.88
C ILE A 81 -5.41 -10.82 -15.12
N ASP A 82 -5.68 -11.88 -14.36
CA ASP A 82 -4.69 -12.56 -13.56
C ASP A 82 -3.56 -13.16 -14.42
N ASP A 83 -3.90 -13.71 -15.58
CA ASP A 83 -2.96 -14.27 -16.55
C ASP A 83 -1.97 -13.23 -17.13
N GLN A 84 -2.20 -11.92 -16.94
CA GLN A 84 -1.27 -10.86 -17.36
C GLN A 84 -0.17 -10.60 -16.33
N ILE A 85 -0.31 -11.15 -15.13
CA ILE A 85 0.61 -10.96 -14.01
C ILE A 85 1.57 -12.15 -13.96
N GLU A 86 2.87 -11.87 -13.90
CA GLU A 86 3.92 -12.88 -13.77
C GLU A 86 4.19 -13.23 -12.30
N LYS A 87 4.29 -12.21 -11.43
CA LYS A 87 4.52 -12.37 -9.99
C LYS A 87 3.77 -11.33 -9.20
N LYS A 88 3.33 -11.74 -8.02
CA LYS A 88 2.64 -10.91 -7.04
C LYS A 88 3.44 -10.89 -5.74
N PHE A 89 3.60 -9.71 -5.16
CA PHE A 89 4.25 -9.49 -3.89
C PHE A 89 3.33 -8.69 -3.00
N TYR A 90 3.16 -9.13 -1.77
CA TYR A 90 2.29 -8.48 -0.80
C TYR A 90 3.05 -8.22 0.48
N TYR A 91 2.93 -7.04 1.00
CA TYR A 91 3.37 -6.70 2.34
C TYR A 91 2.50 -5.59 2.91
N GLY A 92 2.49 -5.50 4.21
CA GLY A 92 1.72 -4.52 4.95
C GLY A 92 2.41 -4.17 6.25
N HIS A 93 1.90 -3.15 6.90
CA HIS A 93 2.32 -2.80 8.25
C HIS A 93 1.42 -3.50 9.25
N LEU A 94 2.01 -4.09 10.28
CA LEU A 94 1.25 -4.62 11.40
C LEU A 94 0.38 -3.51 12.02
N PHE A 95 -0.87 -3.82 12.33
CA PHE A 95 -1.89 -2.89 12.81
C PHE A 95 -2.36 -1.82 11.81
N CYS A 96 -1.97 -1.90 10.56
CA CYS A 96 -2.43 -1.03 9.50
C CYS A 96 -3.22 -1.83 8.46
N HIS A 97 -4.37 -1.33 8.03
CA HIS A 97 -5.20 -1.99 7.01
C HIS A 97 -4.75 -1.73 5.58
N VAL A 98 -3.54 -1.20 5.40
CA VAL A 98 -2.96 -0.94 4.09
C VAL A 98 -2.15 -2.13 3.62
N GLN A 99 -2.48 -2.60 2.44
CA GLN A 99 -1.73 -3.62 1.72
C GLN A 99 -0.91 -2.96 0.60
N HIS A 100 0.40 -3.12 0.66
CA HIS A 100 1.27 -2.84 -0.47
C HIS A 100 1.21 -4.03 -1.42
N GLN A 101 0.57 -3.85 -2.54
CA GLN A 101 0.40 -4.87 -3.57
C GLN A 101 1.29 -4.53 -4.76
N ASN A 102 2.25 -5.38 -5.03
CA ASN A 102 3.24 -5.16 -6.06
C ASN A 102 3.21 -6.29 -7.08
N TYR A 103 3.22 -5.92 -8.33
CA TYR A 103 3.05 -6.83 -9.46
C TYR A 103 4.20 -6.71 -10.44
N ILE A 104 4.72 -7.84 -10.87
CA ILE A 104 5.55 -7.95 -12.07
C ILE A 104 4.65 -8.45 -13.18
N LEU A 105 4.61 -7.74 -14.29
CA LEU A 105 3.75 -8.06 -15.41
C LEU A 105 4.47 -8.98 -16.41
N LYS A 106 3.71 -9.70 -17.21
CA LYS A 106 4.24 -10.41 -18.37
C LYS A 106 4.66 -9.41 -19.44
N LYS A 107 5.61 -9.78 -20.29
CA LYS A 107 6.07 -8.93 -21.39
C LYS A 107 4.93 -8.52 -22.31
N GLY A 108 4.92 -7.26 -22.70
CA GLY A 108 3.95 -6.71 -23.63
C GLY A 108 2.62 -6.28 -22.99
N VAL A 109 2.43 -6.49 -21.69
CA VAL A 109 1.24 -6.03 -20.98
C VAL A 109 1.31 -4.51 -20.80
N ASN A 110 0.21 -3.82 -21.09
CA ASN A 110 0.08 -2.40 -20.85
C ASN A 110 -0.22 -2.14 -19.36
N VAL A 111 0.74 -1.55 -18.66
CA VAL A 111 0.68 -1.28 -17.21
C VAL A 111 -0.54 -0.42 -16.85
N GLN A 112 -0.78 0.65 -17.59
CA GLN A 112 -1.86 1.58 -17.26
C GLN A 112 -3.25 0.95 -17.45
N ASN A 113 -3.42 0.14 -18.49
CA ASN A 113 -4.67 -0.58 -18.69
C ASN A 113 -4.94 -1.59 -17.58
N LEU A 114 -3.94 -2.39 -17.22
CA LEU A 114 -4.07 -3.35 -16.12
C LEU A 114 -4.32 -2.65 -14.79
N LYS A 115 -3.61 -1.55 -14.52
CA LYS A 115 -3.82 -0.72 -13.32
C LYS A 115 -5.27 -0.25 -13.22
N ASN A 116 -5.83 0.27 -14.30
CA ASN A 116 -7.21 0.73 -14.30
C ASN A 116 -8.20 -0.41 -13.99
N GLN A 117 -8.00 -1.59 -14.58
CA GLN A 117 -8.85 -2.76 -14.33
C GLN A 117 -8.78 -3.20 -12.85
N LEU A 118 -7.58 -3.19 -12.26
CA LEU A 118 -7.39 -3.48 -10.83
C LEU A 118 -8.11 -2.45 -9.95
N LEU A 119 -7.93 -1.17 -10.22
CA LEU A 119 -8.55 -0.09 -9.46
C LEU A 119 -10.09 -0.14 -9.55
N GLU A 120 -10.65 -0.44 -10.71
CA GLU A 120 -12.09 -0.65 -10.86
C GLU A 120 -12.61 -1.81 -10.02
N SER A 121 -11.87 -2.92 -9.96
CA SER A 121 -12.20 -4.06 -9.10
C SER A 121 -12.18 -3.67 -7.62
N TYR A 122 -11.19 -2.88 -7.20
CA TYR A 122 -11.07 -2.41 -5.82
C TYR A 122 -12.18 -1.43 -5.44
N ILE A 123 -12.55 -0.50 -6.32
CA ILE A 123 -13.69 0.41 -6.11
C ILE A 123 -14.98 -0.38 -5.82
N LYS A 124 -15.25 -1.41 -6.62
CA LYS A 124 -16.44 -2.26 -6.45
C LYS A 124 -16.47 -2.97 -5.08
N ARG A 125 -15.31 -3.19 -4.48
CA ARG A 125 -15.15 -3.81 -3.17
C ARG A 125 -15.05 -2.79 -2.03
N GLY A 126 -15.21 -1.50 -2.30
CA GLY A 126 -15.16 -0.43 -1.31
C GLY A 126 -13.75 -0.15 -0.77
N ALA A 127 -12.71 -0.53 -1.51
CA ALA A 127 -11.34 -0.24 -1.13
C ALA A 127 -11.00 1.24 -1.32
N GLU A 128 -10.10 1.72 -0.46
CA GLU A 128 -9.53 3.06 -0.54
C GLU A 128 -8.11 3.00 -1.10
N PHE A 129 -7.80 3.92 -1.99
CA PHE A 129 -6.47 4.09 -2.56
C PHE A 129 -6.26 5.54 -3.05
N PRO A 130 -5.06 6.09 -2.95
CA PRO A 130 -3.93 5.54 -2.21
C PRO A 130 -4.25 5.52 -0.71
N ALA A 131 -3.81 4.49 -0.03
CA ALA A 131 -4.08 4.36 1.39
C ALA A 131 -3.07 5.12 2.27
N GLU A 132 -1.85 5.35 1.80
CA GLU A 132 -0.79 6.03 2.56
C GLU A 132 -0.16 7.22 1.81
N HIS A 133 0.21 7.05 0.56
CA HIS A 133 0.95 8.05 -0.23
C HIS A 133 0.58 8.02 -1.72
N ASN A 134 1.21 8.87 -2.52
CA ASN A 134 1.01 8.99 -3.97
C ASN A 134 -0.29 9.69 -4.41
N VAL A 135 -1.02 10.37 -3.51
CA VAL A 135 -2.10 11.26 -3.93
C VAL A 135 -1.53 12.37 -4.81
N GLY A 136 -2.07 12.49 -6.01
CA GLY A 136 -1.64 13.50 -6.98
C GLY A 136 -0.50 13.09 -7.89
N HIS A 137 0.16 11.94 -7.63
CA HIS A 137 1.11 11.36 -8.58
C HIS A 137 0.47 10.24 -9.39
N GLU A 138 -0.10 9.27 -8.70
CA GLU A 138 -0.68 8.09 -9.32
C GLU A 138 -2.19 8.04 -9.24
N TYR A 139 -2.79 8.82 -8.35
CA TYR A 139 -4.23 8.78 -8.08
C TYR A 139 -4.81 10.19 -8.03
N LYS A 140 -5.99 10.35 -8.63
CA LYS A 140 -6.78 11.56 -8.50
C LYS A 140 -7.39 11.65 -7.10
N ALA A 141 -7.29 12.81 -6.46
CA ALA A 141 -7.98 13.05 -5.20
C ALA A 141 -9.49 12.99 -5.38
N LYS A 142 -10.19 12.46 -4.37
CA LYS A 142 -11.66 12.50 -4.31
C LYS A 142 -12.15 13.95 -4.27
N ASP A 143 -13.32 14.19 -4.81
CA ASP A 143 -13.88 15.56 -4.87
C ASP A 143 -14.00 16.21 -3.50
N THR A 144 -14.37 15.43 -2.47
CA THR A 144 -14.42 15.91 -1.07
C THR A 144 -13.07 16.39 -0.56
N LEU A 145 -11.97 15.75 -0.96
CA LEU A 145 -10.61 16.17 -0.62
C LEU A 145 -10.20 17.43 -1.39
N ILE A 146 -10.57 17.52 -2.67
CA ILE A 146 -10.33 18.72 -3.48
C ILE A 146 -11.10 19.91 -2.90
N ASP A 147 -12.33 19.74 -2.48
CA ASP A 147 -13.11 20.79 -1.84
C ASP A 147 -12.52 21.24 -0.50
N PHE A 148 -11.96 20.30 0.25
CA PHE A 148 -11.20 20.62 1.46
C PHE A 148 -9.94 21.44 1.15
N TYR A 149 -9.19 21.10 0.10
CA TYR A 149 -8.04 21.90 -0.34
C TYR A 149 -8.44 23.32 -0.75
N LYS A 150 -9.53 23.48 -1.51
CA LYS A 150 -10.06 24.79 -1.88
C LYS A 150 -10.45 25.64 -0.67
N LYS A 151 -10.97 25.00 0.37
CA LYS A 151 -11.31 25.69 1.64
C LYS A 151 -10.09 26.17 2.37
N LEU A 152 -9.00 25.40 2.38
CA LEU A 152 -7.76 25.76 3.07
C LEU A 152 -6.91 26.76 2.27
N ASP A 153 -6.89 26.67 0.96
CA ASP A 153 -6.15 27.53 0.05
C ASP A 153 -7.04 28.02 -1.11
N PRO A 154 -7.92 29.02 -0.86
CA PRO A 154 -8.83 29.52 -1.89
C PRO A 154 -8.12 30.09 -3.12
N THR A 155 -6.88 30.51 -2.96
CA THR A 155 -6.07 31.10 -4.03
C THR A 155 -5.30 30.09 -4.86
N ASN A 156 -5.25 28.82 -4.40
CA ASN A 156 -4.43 27.76 -4.99
C ASN A 156 -2.94 28.17 -5.11
N THR A 157 -2.39 28.68 -4.03
CA THR A 157 -1.04 29.25 -4.00
C THR A 157 0.00 28.29 -3.44
N PHE A 158 -0.37 27.50 -2.42
CA PHE A 158 0.60 26.68 -1.70
C PHE A 158 1.00 25.41 -2.46
N ASN A 159 0.09 24.76 -3.13
CA ASN A 159 0.38 23.49 -3.82
C ASN A 159 -0.51 23.28 -5.05
N PRO A 160 -0.37 24.13 -6.09
CA PRO A 160 -1.20 24.05 -7.29
C PRO A 160 -1.10 22.67 -7.96
N GLY A 161 -2.25 22.05 -8.23
CA GLY A 161 -2.33 20.72 -8.85
C GLY A 161 -2.26 19.55 -7.89
N ILE A 162 -2.23 19.80 -6.57
CA ILE A 162 -2.31 18.72 -5.57
C ILE A 162 -3.52 17.81 -5.84
N GLY A 163 -3.32 16.51 -5.71
CA GLY A 163 -4.39 15.55 -5.96
C GLY A 163 -4.85 15.48 -7.42
N MET A 164 -4.02 15.84 -8.39
CA MET A 164 -4.38 16.01 -9.81
C MET A 164 -5.53 17.01 -10.02
N SER A 165 -5.61 18.01 -9.18
CA SER A 165 -6.57 19.11 -9.26
C SER A 165 -6.09 20.24 -10.19
N SER A 166 -6.81 21.36 -10.23
CA SER A 166 -6.43 22.51 -11.01
C SER A 166 -5.06 23.09 -10.60
N LYS A 167 -4.24 23.47 -11.56
CA LYS A 167 -2.99 24.23 -11.38
C LYS A 167 -3.20 25.74 -11.50
N LEU A 168 -4.41 26.16 -11.82
CA LEU A 168 -4.72 27.56 -12.09
C LEU A 168 -5.00 28.31 -10.77
N LYS A 169 -4.65 29.60 -10.76
CA LYS A 169 -4.95 30.51 -9.65
C LYS A 169 -6.46 30.52 -9.35
N ASN A 170 -6.81 30.54 -8.07
CA ASN A 170 -8.20 30.48 -7.60
C ASN A 170 -8.98 29.26 -8.13
N TRP A 171 -8.28 28.16 -8.48
CA TRP A 171 -8.85 26.90 -8.94
C TRP A 171 -9.62 26.96 -10.27
N LYS A 172 -9.51 28.06 -10.99
CA LYS A 172 -10.24 28.34 -12.24
C LYS A 172 -9.33 28.27 -13.45
#